data_6684b1642fb0f27ca4ffb7d9d894f99a
#
_entry.id   6684b1642fb0f27ca4ffb7d9d894f99a
#
_cell.length_a   1.000
_cell.length_b   1.000
_cell.length_c   1.000
_cell.angle_alpha   90.00
_cell.angle_beta   90.00
_cell.angle_gamma   90.00
#
_symmetry.space_group_name_H-M   'P 1'
#
loop_
_entity.id
_entity.type
_entity.pdbx_description
1 polymer ?
#
loop_
_entity_poly.entity_id
_entity_poly.type
_entity_poly.pdbx_seq_one_letter_code
_entity_poly.pdbx_strand_id
1 'polypeptide(L)'
;YGRLCPIETPEGPNIGLISSLCVYAKINDLGFIETPYRIVKDGKADISENGVQYMTAEEEEGKIIAQGNAALDEEGNFLSDKVKARKEGDFPVVPPSELDLMDVAPAQIASIAASLIPFLEHDDANRALMGSNMMRQAVPLLRTESPIVGTGIEAQLVRDSRTQIAAEGDGVVEFVDASVIKVRYDRTEDEEFVNFDSSLKEYVIPKFRKTNQSTTIDLRPVVTRGQRVTKGQIMTEGYSTQGGELAIGKNLLVAFMPWKGYNYEDAIVINEKVCKYDIFTSVHVDEYQLEVRETKRGLEELTADIPNVSEDATRNLDENGIIRVGAFVEPGDILIGKITPKGESDPSPEEKLLRAIFGDKAGAVKDASLKATPPLRGCG
;
A
#
# COMPACT_ATOMS: atom_id res chain seq x y z
N TYR A 1 20.96 1.66 16.47
CA TYR A 1 19.73 2.39 16.73
C TYR A 1 19.60 3.61 15.81
N GLY A 2 18.37 3.99 15.43
CA GLY A 2 18.12 5.13 14.56
C GLY A 2 18.35 4.88 13.06
N ARG A 3 18.94 3.76 12.66
CA ARG A 3 19.15 3.36 11.25
C ARG A 3 18.17 2.29 10.81
N LEU A 4 18.15 1.17 11.52
CA LEU A 4 17.23 0.06 11.29
C LEU A 4 16.28 -0.07 12.48
N CYS A 5 14.99 -0.22 12.20
CA CYS A 5 13.98 -0.38 13.24
C CYS A 5 14.12 -1.74 13.95
N PRO A 6 14.20 -1.79 15.28
CA PRO A 6 14.27 -3.05 16.02
C PRO A 6 12.92 -3.78 16.11
N ILE A 7 11.82 -3.11 15.79
CA ILE A 7 10.45 -3.63 15.94
C ILE A 7 9.95 -4.20 14.62
N GLU A 8 10.16 -3.52 13.49
CA GLU A 8 9.64 -3.92 12.19
C GLU A 8 10.56 -4.96 11.53
N THR A 9 10.22 -6.23 11.69
CA THR A 9 10.89 -7.38 11.05
C THR A 9 9.85 -8.48 10.82
N PRO A 10 10.00 -9.36 9.80
CA PRO A 10 9.13 -10.51 9.63
C PRO A 10 9.18 -11.46 10.83
N GLU A 11 8.10 -12.20 11.03
CA GLU A 11 8.07 -13.35 11.93
C GLU A 11 8.58 -14.61 11.22
N GLY A 12 9.22 -15.51 11.97
CA GLY A 12 9.69 -16.79 11.44
C GLY A 12 11.17 -16.81 11.03
N PRO A 13 11.56 -17.61 10.02
CA PRO A 13 12.97 -17.85 9.68
C PRO A 13 13.76 -16.60 9.28
N ASN A 14 13.09 -15.60 8.76
CA ASN A 14 13.70 -14.35 8.27
C ASN A 14 13.76 -13.24 9.34
N ILE A 15 13.44 -13.54 10.58
CA ILE A 15 13.47 -12.56 11.66
C ILE A 15 14.85 -11.92 11.79
N GLY A 16 14.90 -10.60 11.83
CA GLY A 16 16.14 -9.82 11.92
C GLY A 16 16.97 -9.74 10.64
N LEU A 17 16.71 -10.60 9.64
CA LEU A 17 17.42 -10.57 8.35
C LEU A 17 16.80 -9.56 7.37
N ILE A 18 15.50 -9.36 7.45
CA ILE A 18 14.77 -8.37 6.68
C ILE A 18 14.38 -7.25 7.64
N SER A 19 14.87 -6.04 7.39
CA SER A 19 14.70 -4.89 8.27
C SER A 19 14.19 -3.69 7.49
N SER A 20 13.63 -2.72 8.19
CA SER A 20 13.14 -1.46 7.63
C SER A 20 13.95 -0.28 8.19
N LEU A 21 14.17 0.74 7.35
CA LEU A 21 14.81 1.98 7.78
C LEU A 21 13.97 2.72 8.82
N CYS A 22 14.63 3.36 9.75
CA CYS A 22 14.00 4.30 10.68
C CYS A 22 13.55 5.57 9.95
N VAL A 23 12.59 6.29 10.53
CA VAL A 23 11.94 7.48 9.93
C VAL A 23 12.94 8.56 9.54
N TYR A 24 13.97 8.80 10.37
CA TYR A 24 14.98 9.83 10.14
C TYR A 24 16.26 9.31 9.46
N ALA A 25 16.36 8.02 9.17
CA ALA A 25 17.53 7.46 8.51
C ALA A 25 17.63 7.91 7.06
N LYS A 26 18.85 8.18 6.62
CA LYS A 26 19.20 8.52 5.23
C LYS A 26 20.30 7.60 4.73
N ILE A 27 20.43 7.49 3.42
CA ILE A 27 21.52 6.79 2.76
C ILE A 27 22.41 7.87 2.14
N ASN A 28 23.70 7.84 2.48
CA ASN A 28 24.69 8.78 1.90
C ASN A 28 25.10 8.35 0.49
N ASP A 29 25.90 9.20 -0.18
CA ASP A 29 26.36 8.96 -1.55
C ASP A 29 27.24 7.70 -1.69
N LEU A 30 27.83 7.23 -0.59
CA LEU A 30 28.63 6.00 -0.54
C LEU A 30 27.80 4.75 -0.26
N GLY A 31 26.50 4.89 0.03
CA GLY A 31 25.58 3.79 0.31
C GLY A 31 25.48 3.39 1.78
N PHE A 32 26.10 4.14 2.71
CA PHE A 32 25.97 3.90 4.15
C PHE A 32 24.70 4.55 4.72
N ILE A 33 24.11 3.91 5.72
CA ILE A 33 22.96 4.45 6.43
C ILE A 33 23.42 5.39 7.52
N GLU A 34 22.89 6.60 7.53
CA GLU A 34 23.17 7.66 8.50
C GLU A 34 21.91 7.97 9.31
N THR A 35 22.12 8.39 10.56
CA THR A 35 21.06 8.86 11.46
C THR A 35 21.44 10.19 12.07
N PRO A 36 20.46 11.09 12.33
CA PRO A 36 20.75 12.41 12.86
C PRO A 36 20.98 12.37 14.37
N TYR A 37 21.96 13.11 14.84
CA TYR A 37 22.24 13.37 16.26
C TYR A 37 22.42 14.85 16.51
N ARG A 38 22.04 15.29 17.70
CA ARG A 38 22.42 16.61 18.23
C ARG A 38 23.80 16.52 18.87
N ILE A 39 24.65 17.46 18.56
CA ILE A 39 25.97 17.53 19.15
C ILE A 39 25.86 18.06 20.58
N VAL A 40 26.52 17.41 21.54
CA VAL A 40 26.64 17.85 22.92
C VAL A 40 28.05 18.30 23.15
N LYS A 41 28.23 19.52 23.71
CA LYS A 41 29.53 20.07 24.08
C LYS A 41 29.45 20.66 25.49
N ASP A 42 30.34 20.25 26.36
CA ASP A 42 30.44 20.73 27.74
C ASP A 42 29.10 20.61 28.53
N GLY A 43 28.36 19.52 28.31
CA GLY A 43 27.08 19.29 28.95
C GLY A 43 25.90 20.12 28.41
N LYS A 44 26.07 20.71 27.21
CA LYS A 44 25.04 21.48 26.52
C LYS A 44 24.74 20.87 25.15
N ALA A 45 23.49 20.56 24.88
CA ALA A 45 23.02 20.09 23.60
C ALA A 45 22.76 21.29 22.65
N ASP A 46 23.21 21.21 21.41
CA ASP A 46 22.91 22.22 20.40
C ASP A 46 21.48 22.05 19.88
N ILE A 47 20.59 22.99 20.24
CA ILE A 47 19.17 22.96 19.87
C ILE A 47 18.93 23.60 18.50
N SER A 48 19.93 24.29 17.93
CA SER A 48 19.79 24.94 16.62
C SER A 48 19.56 23.92 15.49
N GLU A 49 18.96 24.37 14.39
CA GLU A 49 18.79 23.53 13.19
C GLU A 49 20.13 23.04 12.63
N ASN A 50 21.19 23.85 12.77
CA ASN A 50 22.55 23.49 12.34
C ASN A 50 23.29 22.59 13.35
N GLY A 51 22.74 22.38 14.55
CA GLY A 51 23.28 21.50 15.58
C GLY A 51 23.03 20.01 15.34
N VAL A 52 22.29 19.68 14.28
CA VAL A 52 22.00 18.29 13.90
C VAL A 52 23.01 17.81 12.87
N GLN A 53 23.72 16.74 13.17
CA GLN A 53 24.65 16.09 12.27
C GLN A 53 24.24 14.66 11.97
N TYR A 54 24.23 14.29 10.68
CA TYR A 54 24.03 12.91 10.25
C TYR A 54 25.36 12.15 10.40
N MET A 55 25.32 10.98 11.02
CA MET A 55 26.47 10.16 11.28
C MET A 55 26.27 8.72 10.84
N THR A 56 27.31 8.12 10.31
CA THR A 56 27.40 6.69 10.04
C THR A 56 27.64 5.91 11.35
N ALA A 57 27.53 4.58 11.30
CA ALA A 57 27.78 3.75 12.49
C ALA A 57 29.25 3.82 12.96
N GLU A 58 30.19 3.97 12.03
CA GLU A 58 31.62 4.10 12.32
C GLU A 58 31.92 5.43 13.05
N GLU A 59 31.29 6.53 12.64
CA GLU A 59 31.45 7.84 13.27
C GLU A 59 30.81 7.90 14.66
N GLU A 60 29.80 7.07 14.92
CA GLU A 60 29.11 6.93 16.20
C GLU A 60 29.88 6.06 17.20
N GLU A 61 30.75 5.16 16.71
CA GLU A 61 31.45 4.19 17.56
C GLU A 61 32.23 4.86 18.68
N GLY A 62 32.09 4.34 19.90
CA GLY A 62 32.73 4.86 21.10
C GLY A 62 32.11 6.10 21.72
N LYS A 63 31.13 6.76 21.09
CA LYS A 63 30.45 7.95 21.63
C LYS A 63 29.37 7.61 22.63
N ILE A 64 29.17 8.50 23.58
CA ILE A 64 28.12 8.41 24.60
C ILE A 64 26.92 9.27 24.16
N ILE A 65 25.78 8.61 23.95
CA ILE A 65 24.60 9.22 23.33
C ILE A 65 23.47 9.34 24.36
N ALA A 66 23.02 10.55 24.64
CA ALA A 66 21.87 10.81 25.51
C ALA A 66 20.56 10.43 24.81
N GLN A 67 19.57 9.97 25.59
CA GLN A 67 18.23 9.71 25.08
C GLN A 67 17.53 11.00 24.68
N GLY A 68 16.71 10.96 23.61
CA GLY A 68 15.99 12.12 23.10
C GLY A 68 14.89 12.69 24.01
N ASN A 69 14.55 11.99 25.10
CA ASN A 69 13.61 12.45 26.12
C ASN A 69 14.28 13.08 27.35
N ALA A 70 15.62 13.26 27.33
CA ALA A 70 16.31 13.95 28.42
C ALA A 70 15.81 15.40 28.54
N ALA A 71 15.52 15.82 29.75
CA ALA A 71 14.99 17.16 30.00
C ALA A 71 16.09 18.22 29.79
N LEU A 72 15.82 19.18 28.92
CA LEU A 72 16.67 20.32 28.60
C LEU A 72 15.98 21.63 28.99
N ASP A 73 16.77 22.65 29.27
CA ASP A 73 16.27 24.02 29.36
C ASP A 73 16.18 24.69 27.96
N GLU A 74 15.71 25.94 27.91
CA GLU A 74 15.59 26.71 26.65
C GLU A 74 16.95 26.99 25.98
N GLU A 75 18.04 26.87 26.74
CA GLU A 75 19.40 27.07 26.24
C GLU A 75 20.10 25.77 25.83
N GLY A 76 19.49 24.59 26.06
CA GLY A 76 20.03 23.27 25.76
C GLY A 76 20.87 22.63 26.86
N ASN A 77 20.86 23.17 28.10
CA ASN A 77 21.53 22.53 29.22
C ASN A 77 20.65 21.40 29.80
N PHE A 78 21.29 20.30 30.21
CA PHE A 78 20.57 19.21 30.87
C PHE A 78 20.14 19.63 32.29
N LEU A 79 18.85 19.42 32.59
CA LEU A 79 18.30 19.77 33.93
C LEU A 79 18.65 18.75 35.01
N SER A 80 19.11 17.56 34.63
CA SER A 80 19.43 16.47 35.54
C SER A 80 20.94 16.30 35.71
N ASP A 81 21.43 16.11 36.92
CA ASP A 81 22.84 15.81 37.21
C ASP A 81 23.32 14.48 36.62
N LYS A 82 22.39 13.58 36.31
CA LYS A 82 22.65 12.28 35.69
C LYS A 82 21.66 12.01 34.60
N VAL A 83 22.18 11.64 33.42
CA VAL A 83 21.40 11.38 32.21
C VAL A 83 21.56 9.92 31.80
N LYS A 84 20.45 9.29 31.41
CA LYS A 84 20.48 7.97 30.78
C LYS A 84 21.09 8.10 29.39
N ALA A 85 22.12 7.32 29.13
CA ALA A 85 22.80 7.32 27.86
C ALA A 85 22.93 5.91 27.29
N ARG A 86 23.39 5.82 26.06
CA ARG A 86 23.71 4.59 25.33
C ARG A 86 25.17 4.64 24.92
N LYS A 87 25.90 3.54 25.11
CA LYS A 87 27.28 3.37 24.63
C LYS A 87 27.48 1.90 24.24
N GLU A 88 27.78 1.62 23.00
CA GLU A 88 28.16 0.27 22.49
C GLU A 88 27.25 -0.88 22.97
N GLY A 89 25.94 -0.62 23.07
CA GLY A 89 24.95 -1.62 23.53
C GLY A 89 24.65 -1.61 25.02
N ASP A 90 25.43 -0.90 25.84
CA ASP A 90 25.16 -0.68 27.25
C ASP A 90 24.36 0.62 27.48
N PHE A 91 23.67 0.69 28.62
CA PHE A 91 22.85 1.84 29.00
C PHE A 91 23.34 2.48 30.32
N PRO A 92 24.52 3.14 30.30
CA PRO A 92 25.05 3.80 31.48
C PRO A 92 24.24 5.05 31.86
N VAL A 93 24.34 5.42 33.12
CA VAL A 93 23.85 6.71 33.65
C VAL A 93 25.06 7.58 33.96
N VAL A 94 25.25 8.63 33.14
CA VAL A 94 26.45 9.47 33.17
C VAL A 94 26.11 10.93 33.47
N PRO A 95 27.08 11.73 33.97
CA PRO A 95 26.90 13.17 34.10
C PRO A 95 26.86 13.83 32.68
N PRO A 96 26.18 14.98 32.51
CA PRO A 96 26.09 15.67 31.21
C PRO A 96 27.43 16.00 30.56
N SER A 97 28.49 16.18 31.35
CA SER A 97 29.82 16.50 30.84
C SER A 97 30.51 15.37 30.05
N GLU A 98 30.01 14.14 30.21
CA GLU A 98 30.55 12.97 29.49
C GLU A 98 29.78 12.64 28.21
N LEU A 99 28.71 13.38 27.93
CA LEU A 99 27.88 13.15 26.75
C LEU A 99 28.53 13.77 25.51
N ASP A 100 28.58 13.01 24.42
CA ASP A 100 29.05 13.46 23.12
C ASP A 100 27.90 13.86 22.19
N LEU A 101 26.82 13.08 22.22
CA LEU A 101 25.68 13.21 21.33
C LEU A 101 24.36 13.07 22.09
N MET A 102 23.27 13.49 21.43
CA MET A 102 21.91 13.27 21.91
C MET A 102 21.02 12.87 20.75
N ASP A 103 20.11 11.92 20.96
CA ASP A 103 19.08 11.57 19.99
C ASP A 103 18.18 12.80 19.71
N VAL A 104 17.78 12.99 18.45
CA VAL A 104 16.92 14.12 18.05
C VAL A 104 15.52 13.98 18.64
N ALA A 105 15.00 12.76 18.63
CA ALA A 105 13.66 12.45 19.17
C ALA A 105 13.59 10.99 19.63
N PRO A 106 12.72 10.63 20.58
CA PRO A 106 12.51 9.23 20.98
C PRO A 106 12.00 8.35 19.84
N ALA A 107 11.21 8.91 18.92
CA ALA A 107 10.67 8.22 17.74
C ALA A 107 11.74 7.85 16.70
N GLN A 108 12.98 8.31 16.86
CA GLN A 108 14.09 8.07 15.92
C GLN A 108 14.37 6.59 15.68
N ILE A 109 14.08 5.72 16.64
CA ILE A 109 14.29 4.27 16.52
C ILE A 109 13.20 3.55 15.73
N ALA A 110 12.06 4.19 15.50
CA ALA A 110 10.91 3.58 14.86
C ALA A 110 10.98 3.69 13.33
N SER A 111 10.53 2.64 12.65
CA SER A 111 10.21 2.69 11.22
C SER A 111 8.88 3.41 10.99
N ILE A 112 8.51 3.60 9.72
CA ILE A 112 7.23 4.20 9.34
C ILE A 112 6.06 3.42 9.94
N ALA A 113 6.04 2.09 9.79
CA ALA A 113 4.96 1.27 10.32
C ALA A 113 4.90 1.31 11.85
N ALA A 114 6.05 1.21 12.53
CA ALA A 114 6.10 1.32 13.99
C ALA A 114 5.69 2.72 14.48
N SER A 115 6.01 3.78 13.76
CA SER A 115 5.65 5.16 14.11
C SER A 115 4.16 5.48 13.97
N LEU A 116 3.40 4.63 13.26
CA LEU A 116 1.94 4.73 13.15
C LEU A 116 1.19 4.11 14.33
N ILE A 117 1.88 3.39 15.23
CA ILE A 117 1.25 2.76 16.40
C ILE A 117 1.09 3.81 17.50
N PRO A 118 -0.15 4.21 17.85
CA PRO A 118 -0.35 5.12 18.96
C PRO A 118 -0.01 4.44 20.29
N PHE A 119 0.58 5.18 21.22
CA PHE A 119 1.01 4.70 22.55
C PHE A 119 1.96 3.48 22.49
N LEU A 120 2.85 3.46 21.48
CA LEU A 120 3.79 2.36 21.26
C LEU A 120 4.62 2.00 22.49
N GLU A 121 4.96 2.99 23.33
CA GLU A 121 5.73 2.82 24.56
C GLU A 121 5.03 1.97 25.63
N HIS A 122 3.71 1.79 25.52
CA HIS A 122 2.91 0.96 26.43
C HIS A 122 2.72 -0.47 25.94
N ASP A 123 3.13 -0.77 24.70
CA ASP A 123 2.97 -2.08 24.09
C ASP A 123 4.21 -2.96 24.29
N ASP A 124 4.00 -4.26 24.43
CA ASP A 124 5.07 -5.24 24.37
C ASP A 124 5.69 -5.26 22.95
N ALA A 125 7.02 -5.40 22.89
CA ALA A 125 7.75 -5.38 21.63
C ALA A 125 7.27 -6.45 20.63
N ASN A 126 6.91 -7.64 21.10
CA ASN A 126 6.39 -8.72 20.25
C ASN A 126 5.04 -8.33 19.64
N ARG A 127 4.17 -7.67 20.40
CA ARG A 127 2.86 -7.22 19.89
C ARG A 127 2.99 -6.01 18.96
N ALA A 128 3.91 -5.12 19.21
CA ALA A 128 4.24 -4.03 18.29
C ALA A 128 4.79 -4.55 16.94
N LEU A 129 5.62 -5.60 16.97
CA LEU A 129 6.09 -6.30 15.77
C LEU A 129 4.92 -6.87 14.95
N MET A 130 4.02 -7.59 15.60
CA MET A 130 2.83 -8.13 14.93
C MET A 130 1.97 -7.02 14.33
N GLY A 131 1.69 -5.96 15.10
CA GLY A 131 0.88 -4.82 14.65
C GLY A 131 1.51 -4.09 13.45
N SER A 132 2.81 -3.84 13.46
CA SER A 132 3.51 -3.21 12.34
C SER A 132 3.46 -4.06 11.06
N ASN A 133 3.60 -5.37 11.20
CA ASN A 133 3.46 -6.30 10.08
C ASN A 133 2.02 -6.34 9.53
N MET A 134 1.00 -6.31 10.40
CA MET A 134 -0.40 -6.32 9.98
C MET A 134 -0.80 -5.04 9.25
N MET A 135 -0.31 -3.87 9.65
CA MET A 135 -0.58 -2.61 8.95
C MET A 135 -0.14 -2.63 7.48
N ARG A 136 0.94 -3.33 7.16
CA ARG A 136 1.44 -3.50 5.78
C ARG A 136 0.58 -4.41 4.91
N GLN A 137 -0.33 -5.18 5.53
CA GLN A 137 -1.25 -6.12 4.85
C GLN A 137 -2.65 -5.52 4.68
N ALA A 138 -2.86 -4.26 5.07
CA ALA A 138 -4.15 -3.61 4.97
C ALA A 138 -4.61 -3.49 3.51
N VAL A 139 -5.80 -3.97 3.21
CA VAL A 139 -6.40 -3.89 1.88
C VAL A 139 -7.02 -2.50 1.67
N PRO A 140 -6.76 -1.82 0.55
CA PRO A 140 -7.42 -0.57 0.22
C PRO A 140 -8.94 -0.75 0.11
N LEU A 141 -9.69 -0.04 0.94
CA LEU A 141 -11.15 -0.09 0.95
C LEU A 141 -11.73 0.94 -0.01
N LEU A 142 -12.97 0.71 -0.48
CA LEU A 142 -13.72 1.69 -1.28
C LEU A 142 -13.87 3.03 -0.56
N ARG A 143 -14.15 2.99 0.74
CA ARG A 143 -14.25 4.17 1.60
C ARG A 143 -13.51 3.89 2.89
N THR A 144 -12.48 4.65 3.15
CA THR A 144 -11.69 4.58 4.37
C THR A 144 -12.07 5.70 5.32
N GLU A 145 -11.61 5.63 6.56
CA GLU A 145 -11.78 6.67 7.56
C GLU A 145 -10.44 6.96 8.23
N SER A 146 -10.15 8.24 8.42
CA SER A 146 -8.98 8.66 9.19
C SER A 146 -9.07 8.14 10.63
N PRO A 147 -7.97 7.70 11.24
CA PRO A 147 -7.97 7.22 12.60
C PRO A 147 -8.35 8.36 13.57
N ILE A 148 -9.21 8.06 14.55
CA ILE A 148 -9.59 9.04 15.59
C ILE A 148 -8.39 9.35 16.48
N VAL A 149 -7.57 8.34 16.77
CA VAL A 149 -6.30 8.47 17.51
C VAL A 149 -5.17 8.15 16.56
N GLY A 150 -4.34 9.14 16.27
CA GLY A 150 -3.18 9.03 15.40
C GLY A 150 -1.91 9.51 16.11
N THR A 151 -0.77 9.35 15.45
CA THR A 151 0.55 9.76 15.95
C THR A 151 1.03 11.10 15.39
N GLY A 152 0.32 11.63 14.38
CA GLY A 152 0.66 12.87 13.67
C GLY A 152 1.54 12.70 12.45
N ILE A 153 2.06 11.51 12.20
CA ILE A 153 2.88 11.22 11.00
C ILE A 153 2.04 10.92 9.76
N GLU A 154 0.75 10.65 9.93
CA GLU A 154 -0.16 10.21 8.87
C GLU A 154 -0.23 11.17 7.69
N ALA A 155 -0.32 12.48 7.98
CA ALA A 155 -0.38 13.51 6.94
C ALA A 155 0.95 13.65 6.18
N GLN A 156 2.08 13.51 6.89
CA GLN A 156 3.41 13.54 6.29
C GLN A 156 3.60 12.36 5.33
N LEU A 157 3.19 11.16 5.75
CA LEU A 157 3.28 9.96 4.91
C LEU A 157 2.52 10.09 3.60
N VAL A 158 1.32 10.65 3.64
CA VAL A 158 0.52 10.86 2.43
C VAL A 158 1.20 11.83 1.47
N ARG A 159 1.78 12.92 1.97
CA ARG A 159 2.53 13.88 1.14
C ARG A 159 3.76 13.25 0.51
N ASP A 160 4.56 12.53 1.30
CA ASP A 160 5.83 11.95 0.86
C ASP A 160 5.63 10.75 -0.07
N SER A 161 4.54 10.00 0.10
CA SER A 161 4.21 8.87 -0.78
C SER A 161 3.86 9.29 -2.21
N ARG A 162 3.44 10.54 -2.42
CA ARG A 162 2.99 11.09 -3.71
C ARG A 162 1.91 10.24 -4.39
N THR A 163 1.14 9.50 -3.62
CA THR A 163 0.02 8.70 -4.14
C THR A 163 -1.18 9.56 -4.51
N GLN A 164 -1.30 10.72 -3.86
CA GLN A 164 -2.35 11.70 -4.12
C GLN A 164 -1.87 12.78 -5.07
N ILE A 165 -2.80 13.37 -5.81
CA ILE A 165 -2.53 14.49 -6.69
C ILE A 165 -2.51 15.76 -5.83
N ALA A 166 -1.37 16.43 -5.80
CA ALA A 166 -1.19 17.70 -5.10
C ALA A 166 -1.01 18.86 -6.11
N ALA A 167 -1.47 20.04 -5.74
CA ALA A 167 -1.27 21.24 -6.52
C ALA A 167 0.22 21.63 -6.55
N GLU A 168 0.76 21.93 -7.73
CA GLU A 168 2.16 22.29 -7.93
C GLU A 168 2.47 23.76 -7.63
N GLY A 169 1.44 24.58 -7.64
CA GLY A 169 1.50 26.02 -7.39
C GLY A 169 0.18 26.55 -6.85
N ASP A 170 0.13 27.84 -6.62
CA ASP A 170 -1.11 28.53 -6.28
C ASP A 170 -1.93 28.76 -7.56
N GLY A 171 -3.25 28.55 -7.48
CA GLY A 171 -4.09 28.65 -8.66
C GLY A 171 -5.57 28.45 -8.37
N VAL A 172 -6.35 28.32 -9.45
CA VAL A 172 -7.82 28.12 -9.39
C VAL A 172 -8.20 26.90 -10.20
N VAL A 173 -9.09 26.07 -9.64
CA VAL A 173 -9.66 24.90 -10.31
C VAL A 173 -10.69 25.36 -11.34
N GLU A 174 -10.40 25.18 -12.63
CA GLU A 174 -11.31 25.56 -13.71
C GLU A 174 -12.35 24.47 -14.02
N PHE A 175 -11.90 23.23 -13.98
CA PHE A 175 -12.74 22.09 -14.29
C PHE A 175 -12.40 20.91 -13.37
N VAL A 176 -13.43 20.20 -12.96
CA VAL A 176 -13.27 18.97 -12.19
C VAL A 176 -14.41 18.02 -12.52
N ASP A 177 -14.04 16.78 -12.80
CA ASP A 177 -14.97 15.64 -12.85
C ASP A 177 -14.33 14.41 -12.18
N ALA A 178 -14.94 13.23 -12.29
CA ALA A 178 -14.44 12.02 -11.66
C ALA A 178 -13.11 11.53 -12.24
N SER A 179 -12.71 11.96 -13.43
CA SER A 179 -11.56 11.48 -14.19
C SER A 179 -10.46 12.52 -14.38
N VAL A 180 -10.79 13.81 -14.29
CA VAL A 180 -9.86 14.90 -14.62
C VAL A 180 -10.05 16.11 -13.71
N ILE A 181 -8.94 16.70 -13.28
CA ILE A 181 -8.88 18.01 -12.65
C ILE A 181 -8.05 18.93 -13.54
N LYS A 182 -8.58 20.15 -13.86
CA LYS A 182 -7.83 21.18 -14.57
C LYS A 182 -7.65 22.38 -13.66
N VAL A 183 -6.39 22.76 -13.44
CA VAL A 183 -6.01 23.88 -12.57
C VAL A 183 -5.28 24.91 -13.39
N ARG A 184 -5.72 26.15 -13.30
CA ARG A 184 -4.97 27.30 -13.83
C ARG A 184 -4.13 27.87 -12.71
N TYR A 185 -2.82 27.79 -12.87
CA TYR A 185 -1.85 28.29 -11.92
C TYR A 185 -1.58 29.77 -12.14
N ASP A 186 -1.46 30.51 -11.03
CA ASP A 186 -1.01 31.88 -11.03
C ASP A 186 0.47 31.90 -11.41
N ARG A 187 0.85 32.76 -12.36
CA ARG A 187 2.23 32.95 -12.79
C ARG A 187 2.60 34.42 -12.68
N THR A 188 3.84 34.69 -12.33
CA THR A 188 4.42 36.01 -12.44
C THR A 188 4.78 36.31 -13.89
N GLU A 189 4.93 37.59 -14.25
CA GLU A 189 5.31 37.99 -15.62
C GLU A 189 6.65 37.37 -16.04
N ASP A 190 7.61 37.24 -15.11
CA ASP A 190 8.90 36.59 -15.35
C ASP A 190 8.78 35.08 -15.60
N GLU A 191 7.92 34.40 -14.85
CA GLU A 191 7.65 32.98 -15.06
C GLU A 191 6.92 32.72 -16.38
N GLU A 192 6.04 33.60 -16.78
CA GLU A 192 5.32 33.51 -18.07
C GLU A 192 6.26 33.70 -19.26
N PHE A 193 7.30 34.52 -19.10
CA PHE A 193 8.32 34.75 -20.13
C PHE A 193 9.31 33.56 -20.26
N VAL A 194 9.65 32.90 -19.15
CA VAL A 194 10.64 31.80 -19.13
C VAL A 194 10.02 30.45 -19.39
N ASN A 195 8.75 30.26 -19.03
CA ASN A 195 8.09 28.95 -19.08
C ASN A 195 7.17 28.84 -20.29
N PHE A 196 7.53 27.96 -21.22
CA PHE A 196 6.77 27.73 -22.45
C PHE A 196 5.53 26.82 -22.24
N ASP A 197 5.36 26.23 -21.07
CA ASP A 197 4.21 25.38 -20.76
C ASP A 197 2.95 26.22 -20.52
N SER A 198 1.78 25.64 -20.80
CA SER A 198 0.49 26.26 -20.49
C SER A 198 0.33 26.51 -18.98
N SER A 199 -0.23 27.66 -18.59
CA SER A 199 -0.64 27.90 -17.20
C SER A 199 -1.78 26.97 -16.74
N LEU A 200 -2.52 26.40 -17.69
CA LEU A 200 -3.54 25.38 -17.43
C LEU A 200 -2.92 23.99 -17.43
N LYS A 201 -2.95 23.34 -16.28
CA LYS A 201 -2.45 21.96 -16.12
C LYS A 201 -3.60 21.00 -15.92
N GLU A 202 -3.54 19.86 -16.62
CA GLU A 202 -4.52 18.78 -16.54
C GLU A 202 -3.96 17.61 -15.74
N TYR A 203 -4.73 17.15 -14.76
CA TYR A 203 -4.42 16.00 -13.93
C TYR A 203 -5.45 14.90 -14.17
N VAL A 204 -4.99 13.76 -14.70
CA VAL A 204 -5.83 12.57 -14.88
C VAL A 204 -5.92 11.82 -13.58
N ILE A 205 -7.14 11.54 -13.13
CA ILE A 205 -7.40 10.80 -11.89
C ILE A 205 -7.44 9.30 -12.20
N PRO A 206 -6.56 8.46 -11.62
CA PRO A 206 -6.61 7.03 -11.82
C PRO A 206 -7.90 6.44 -11.23
N LYS A 207 -8.60 5.63 -12.03
CA LYS A 207 -9.82 4.92 -11.64
C LYS A 207 -9.58 3.41 -11.74
N PHE A 208 -9.78 2.71 -10.62
CA PHE A 208 -9.70 1.24 -10.51
C PHE A 208 -8.45 0.63 -11.19
N ARG A 209 -7.31 1.32 -11.12
CA ARG A 209 -6.06 0.81 -11.66
C ARG A 209 -5.54 -0.35 -10.81
N LYS A 210 -5.30 -1.50 -11.43
CA LYS A 210 -4.78 -2.70 -10.77
C LYS A 210 -3.39 -2.46 -10.17
N THR A 211 -3.18 -2.95 -8.95
CA THR A 211 -1.87 -3.03 -8.28
C THR A 211 -1.27 -4.42 -8.44
N ASN A 212 0.00 -4.60 -8.05
CA ASN A 212 0.67 -5.91 -8.09
C ASN A 212 0.03 -6.96 -7.17
N GLN A 213 -0.71 -6.54 -6.14
CA GLN A 213 -1.43 -7.40 -5.22
C GLN A 213 -2.90 -7.61 -5.60
N SER A 214 -3.26 -7.36 -6.85
CA SER A 214 -4.62 -7.45 -7.37
C SER A 214 -5.64 -6.54 -6.67
N THR A 215 -5.19 -5.55 -5.91
CA THR A 215 -6.02 -4.49 -5.36
C THR A 215 -6.16 -3.34 -6.34
N THR A 216 -6.95 -2.33 -6.03
CA THR A 216 -7.20 -1.20 -6.94
C THR A 216 -6.78 0.14 -6.35
N ILE A 217 -6.21 0.98 -7.21
CA ILE A 217 -6.03 2.41 -6.95
C ILE A 217 -7.23 3.13 -7.57
N ASP A 218 -8.05 3.69 -6.72
CA ASP A 218 -9.20 4.53 -7.10
C ASP A 218 -9.13 5.84 -6.34
N LEU A 219 -8.94 6.94 -7.06
CA LEU A 219 -8.89 8.27 -6.50
C LEU A 219 -10.15 9.05 -6.88
N ARG A 220 -10.57 9.95 -6.00
CA ARG A 220 -11.69 10.86 -6.23
C ARG A 220 -11.27 12.29 -5.91
N PRO A 221 -11.77 13.31 -6.64
CA PRO A 221 -11.46 14.69 -6.36
C PRO A 221 -12.13 15.15 -5.07
N VAL A 222 -11.43 15.97 -4.30
CA VAL A 222 -11.96 16.66 -3.11
C VAL A 222 -12.11 18.16 -3.31
N VAL A 223 -11.62 18.68 -4.44
CA VAL A 223 -11.75 20.08 -4.84
C VAL A 223 -12.98 20.30 -5.69
N THR A 224 -13.48 21.54 -5.70
CA THR A 224 -14.64 21.95 -6.50
C THR A 224 -14.24 22.99 -7.54
N ARG A 225 -15.02 23.10 -8.62
CA ARG A 225 -14.80 24.13 -9.66
C ARG A 225 -14.85 25.52 -9.05
N GLY A 226 -13.88 26.37 -9.40
CA GLY A 226 -13.74 27.73 -8.89
C GLY A 226 -13.01 27.83 -7.54
N GLN A 227 -12.68 26.70 -6.91
CA GLN A 227 -11.92 26.69 -5.66
C GLN A 227 -10.49 27.12 -5.90
N ARG A 228 -9.97 28.00 -5.01
CA ARG A 228 -8.56 28.37 -4.98
C ARG A 228 -7.78 27.26 -4.25
N VAL A 229 -6.66 26.87 -4.85
CA VAL A 229 -5.72 25.88 -4.31
C VAL A 229 -4.37 26.52 -4.07
N THR A 230 -3.65 26.03 -3.08
CA THR A 230 -2.29 26.45 -2.73
C THR A 230 -1.29 25.39 -3.06
N LYS A 231 -0.03 25.77 -3.26
CA LYS A 231 1.07 24.83 -3.53
C LYS A 231 1.15 23.74 -2.47
N GLY A 232 1.17 22.47 -2.91
CA GLY A 232 1.20 21.29 -2.04
C GLY A 232 -0.14 20.87 -1.46
N GLN A 233 -1.24 21.59 -1.75
CA GLN A 233 -2.57 21.16 -1.33
C GLN A 233 -2.99 19.89 -2.06
N ILE A 234 -3.45 18.87 -1.30
CA ILE A 234 -3.95 17.62 -1.85
C ILE A 234 -5.32 17.86 -2.49
N MET A 235 -5.48 17.45 -3.74
CA MET A 235 -6.69 17.63 -4.55
C MET A 235 -7.51 16.36 -4.70
N THR A 236 -6.97 15.21 -4.32
CA THR A 236 -7.66 13.91 -4.42
C THR A 236 -7.62 13.17 -3.11
N GLU A 237 -8.54 12.24 -2.92
CA GLU A 237 -8.54 11.26 -1.82
C GLU A 237 -8.93 9.88 -2.34
N GLY A 238 -8.78 8.86 -1.53
CA GLY A 238 -8.97 7.45 -1.86
C GLY A 238 -7.64 6.70 -1.80
N TYR A 239 -7.64 5.40 -2.08
CA TYR A 239 -6.50 4.54 -1.92
C TYR A 239 -5.86 4.71 -0.52
N SER A 240 -6.64 4.35 0.50
CA SER A 240 -6.24 4.39 1.92
C SER A 240 -5.87 5.79 2.44
N THR A 241 -6.53 6.83 1.93
CA THR A 241 -6.38 8.21 2.42
C THR A 241 -7.73 8.90 2.58
N GLN A 242 -7.84 9.75 3.58
CA GLN A 242 -8.98 10.62 3.81
C GLN A 242 -8.52 11.95 4.41
N GLY A 243 -9.01 13.06 3.87
CA GLY A 243 -8.67 14.38 4.38
C GLY A 243 -7.19 14.74 4.33
N GLY A 244 -6.39 14.08 3.46
CA GLY A 244 -4.93 14.25 3.39
C GLY A 244 -4.15 13.45 4.43
N GLU A 245 -4.80 12.56 5.17
CA GLU A 245 -4.19 11.67 6.15
C GLU A 245 -4.28 10.21 5.72
N LEU A 246 -3.35 9.38 6.20
CA LEU A 246 -3.38 7.95 5.97
C LEU A 246 -4.57 7.31 6.71
N ALA A 247 -5.39 6.57 5.96
CA ALA A 247 -6.60 5.90 6.42
C ALA A 247 -6.64 4.47 5.89
N ILE A 248 -6.06 3.53 6.63
CA ILE A 248 -5.93 2.12 6.21
C ILE A 248 -7.09 1.23 6.63
N GLY A 249 -8.13 1.78 7.26
CA GLY A 249 -9.25 1.00 7.77
C GLY A 249 -10.46 1.85 8.13
N LYS A 250 -11.20 1.39 9.13
CA LYS A 250 -12.43 1.98 9.66
C LYS A 250 -12.39 2.08 11.17
N ASN A 251 -13.02 3.12 11.70
CA ASN A 251 -13.25 3.24 13.13
C ASN A 251 -14.53 2.48 13.52
N LEU A 252 -14.40 1.47 14.38
CA LEU A 252 -15.50 0.64 14.82
C LEU A 252 -15.70 0.73 16.32
N LEU A 253 -16.95 0.68 16.76
CA LEU A 253 -17.28 0.53 18.18
C LEU A 253 -17.07 -0.96 18.56
N VAL A 254 -16.16 -1.22 19.49
CA VAL A 254 -15.78 -2.56 19.94
C VAL A 254 -16.17 -2.75 21.41
N ALA A 255 -16.77 -3.90 21.73
CA ALA A 255 -17.00 -4.35 23.09
C ALA A 255 -16.05 -5.51 23.43
N PHE A 256 -15.26 -5.34 24.48
CA PHE A 256 -14.36 -6.38 25.00
C PHE A 256 -15.08 -7.19 26.08
N MET A 257 -15.74 -8.26 25.68
CA MET A 257 -16.49 -9.14 26.59
C MET A 257 -16.66 -10.54 26.01
N PRO A 258 -16.74 -11.61 26.83
CA PRO A 258 -17.21 -12.92 26.36
C PRO A 258 -18.68 -12.83 25.89
N TRP A 259 -18.97 -13.37 24.72
CA TRP A 259 -20.34 -13.34 24.19
C TRP A 259 -20.82 -14.72 23.75
N LYS A 260 -21.54 -15.42 24.62
CA LYS A 260 -22.18 -16.71 24.38
C LYS A 260 -21.25 -17.80 23.77
N GLY A 261 -19.94 -17.68 23.97
CA GLY A 261 -18.93 -18.58 23.40
C GLY A 261 -18.59 -18.36 21.92
N TYR A 262 -19.28 -17.46 21.21
CA TYR A 262 -19.05 -17.22 19.78
C TYR A 262 -17.76 -16.44 19.48
N ASN A 263 -17.15 -15.82 20.48
CA ASN A 263 -15.88 -15.12 20.39
C ASN A 263 -14.77 -15.81 21.18
N TYR A 264 -14.80 -17.14 21.25
CA TYR A 264 -13.77 -17.96 21.90
C TYR A 264 -12.45 -17.84 21.14
N GLU A 265 -11.34 -17.70 21.87
CA GLU A 265 -9.98 -17.45 21.34
C GLU A 265 -9.92 -16.19 20.46
N ASP A 266 -9.53 -16.32 19.19
CA ASP A 266 -9.36 -15.21 18.24
C ASP A 266 -10.63 -14.93 17.40
N ALA A 267 -11.77 -15.57 17.74
CA ALA A 267 -13.01 -15.35 17.04
C ALA A 267 -13.61 -13.96 17.37
N ILE A 268 -14.08 -13.27 16.34
CA ILE A 268 -14.71 -11.96 16.45
C ILE A 268 -16.15 -12.03 15.95
N VAL A 269 -17.08 -11.55 16.75
CA VAL A 269 -18.48 -11.40 16.35
C VAL A 269 -18.69 -10.00 15.79
N ILE A 270 -19.14 -9.90 14.54
CA ILE A 270 -19.38 -8.64 13.85
C ILE A 270 -20.87 -8.40 13.64
N ASN A 271 -21.28 -7.14 13.60
CA ASN A 271 -22.65 -6.75 13.29
C ASN A 271 -22.93 -6.89 11.80
N GLU A 272 -24.10 -7.36 11.41
CA GLU A 272 -24.56 -7.49 10.02
C GLU A 272 -24.48 -6.16 9.23
N LYS A 273 -24.58 -5.04 9.92
CA LYS A 273 -24.43 -3.71 9.31
C LYS A 273 -23.08 -3.50 8.60
N VAL A 274 -22.04 -4.21 9.03
CA VAL A 274 -20.72 -4.17 8.37
C VAL A 274 -20.83 -4.61 6.90
N CYS A 275 -21.59 -5.67 6.63
CA CYS A 275 -21.86 -6.13 5.26
C CYS A 275 -22.90 -5.22 4.55
N LYS A 276 -23.99 -4.87 5.24
CA LYS A 276 -25.09 -4.09 4.67
C LYS A 276 -24.68 -2.70 4.17
N TYR A 277 -23.72 -2.05 4.84
CA TYR A 277 -23.25 -0.70 4.51
C TYR A 277 -21.90 -0.68 3.82
N ASP A 278 -21.40 -1.82 3.32
CA ASP A 278 -20.14 -1.93 2.60
C ASP A 278 -18.94 -1.33 3.37
N ILE A 279 -18.90 -1.53 4.71
CA ILE A 279 -17.90 -0.89 5.57
C ILE A 279 -16.47 -1.33 5.21
N PHE A 280 -16.26 -2.63 4.96
CA PHE A 280 -14.97 -3.19 4.58
C PHE A 280 -14.90 -3.67 3.12
N THR A 281 -15.78 -3.17 2.27
CA THR A 281 -15.80 -3.55 0.86
C THR A 281 -14.58 -3.04 0.13
N SER A 282 -13.97 -3.92 -0.63
CA SER A 282 -12.80 -3.67 -1.48
C SER A 282 -13.04 -4.20 -2.90
N VAL A 283 -12.32 -3.64 -3.87
CA VAL A 283 -12.37 -4.08 -5.27
C VAL A 283 -11.03 -4.73 -5.61
N HIS A 284 -11.10 -5.94 -6.15
CA HIS A 284 -9.95 -6.69 -6.61
C HIS A 284 -10.04 -6.87 -8.12
N VAL A 285 -8.89 -6.77 -8.80
CA VAL A 285 -8.79 -6.94 -10.25
C VAL A 285 -7.84 -8.09 -10.55
N ASP A 286 -8.39 -9.22 -10.97
CA ASP A 286 -7.63 -10.38 -11.39
C ASP A 286 -7.47 -10.38 -12.91
N GLU A 287 -6.29 -10.73 -13.40
CA GLU A 287 -5.97 -10.79 -14.80
C GLU A 287 -5.80 -12.25 -15.23
N TYR A 288 -6.55 -12.64 -16.24
CA TYR A 288 -6.50 -13.97 -16.82
C TYR A 288 -5.96 -13.88 -18.23
N GLN A 289 -4.89 -14.62 -18.50
CA GLN A 289 -4.21 -14.63 -19.80
C GLN A 289 -4.21 -16.04 -20.39
N LEU A 290 -4.40 -16.14 -21.70
CA LEU A 290 -4.34 -17.38 -22.42
C LEU A 290 -3.55 -17.16 -23.72
N GLU A 291 -2.53 -17.97 -23.94
CA GLU A 291 -1.74 -17.97 -25.17
C GLU A 291 -2.31 -18.97 -26.17
N VAL A 292 -2.35 -18.56 -27.46
CA VAL A 292 -2.63 -19.43 -28.59
C VAL A 292 -1.30 -19.86 -29.19
N ARG A 293 -1.08 -21.16 -29.28
CA ARG A 293 0.19 -21.74 -29.76
C ARG A 293 -0.01 -22.57 -31.03
N GLU A 294 1.01 -22.62 -31.85
CA GLU A 294 1.11 -23.60 -32.89
C GLU A 294 1.61 -24.93 -32.32
N THR A 295 0.82 -25.97 -32.47
CA THR A 295 1.20 -27.31 -32.03
C THR A 295 1.63 -28.14 -33.21
N LYS A 296 2.36 -29.24 -32.99
CA LYS A 296 2.73 -30.21 -34.05
C LYS A 296 1.52 -30.81 -34.78
N ARG A 297 0.30 -30.61 -34.27
CA ARG A 297 -0.95 -31.16 -34.79
C ARG A 297 -1.85 -30.10 -35.44
N GLY A 298 -1.42 -28.84 -35.44
CA GLY A 298 -2.13 -27.71 -36.02
C GLY A 298 -2.17 -26.52 -35.05
N LEU A 299 -2.75 -25.44 -35.53
CA LEU A 299 -2.95 -24.22 -34.72
C LEU A 299 -4.06 -24.42 -33.70
N GLU A 300 -3.86 -23.89 -32.51
CA GLU A 300 -4.93 -23.68 -31.56
C GLU A 300 -5.82 -22.53 -32.06
N GLU A 301 -7.08 -22.54 -31.69
CA GLU A 301 -8.05 -21.52 -32.14
C GLU A 301 -8.86 -21.00 -30.98
N LEU A 302 -9.09 -19.68 -30.95
CA LEU A 302 -10.03 -19.06 -30.02
C LEU A 302 -11.42 -19.11 -30.63
N THR A 303 -12.39 -19.65 -29.89
CA THR A 303 -13.77 -19.80 -30.39
C THR A 303 -14.76 -19.90 -29.24
N ALA A 304 -15.99 -19.45 -29.46
CA ALA A 304 -17.12 -19.71 -28.58
C ALA A 304 -17.73 -21.11 -28.80
N ASP A 305 -17.45 -21.75 -29.94
CA ASP A 305 -17.94 -23.08 -30.31
C ASP A 305 -17.01 -24.17 -29.72
N ILE A 306 -17.26 -24.55 -28.49
CA ILE A 306 -16.44 -25.49 -27.70
C ILE A 306 -17.19 -26.82 -27.57
N PRO A 307 -16.59 -27.95 -27.98
CA PRO A 307 -17.24 -29.25 -27.86
C PRO A 307 -17.46 -29.69 -26.40
N ASN A 308 -18.57 -30.37 -26.15
CA ASN A 308 -18.92 -30.95 -24.84
C ASN A 308 -19.08 -29.95 -23.69
N VAL A 309 -19.46 -28.72 -24.00
CA VAL A 309 -19.75 -27.66 -23.04
C VAL A 309 -21.21 -27.25 -23.17
N SER A 310 -21.87 -26.93 -22.06
CA SER A 310 -23.25 -26.44 -22.06
C SER A 310 -23.33 -25.03 -22.66
N GLU A 311 -24.42 -24.72 -23.34
CA GLU A 311 -24.68 -23.38 -23.89
C GLU A 311 -24.70 -22.30 -22.79
N ASP A 312 -25.11 -22.66 -21.57
CA ASP A 312 -25.07 -21.74 -20.43
C ASP A 312 -23.68 -21.24 -20.09
N ALA A 313 -22.66 -22.12 -20.16
CA ALA A 313 -21.27 -21.75 -19.85
C ALA A 313 -20.60 -20.89 -20.94
N THR A 314 -21.14 -20.87 -22.15
CA THR A 314 -20.62 -20.10 -23.31
C THR A 314 -21.47 -18.88 -23.63
N ARG A 315 -22.62 -18.69 -23.00
CA ARG A 315 -23.59 -17.62 -23.31
C ARG A 315 -23.03 -16.21 -23.25
N ASN A 316 -22.00 -16.00 -22.41
CA ASN A 316 -21.37 -14.70 -22.19
C ASN A 316 -20.14 -14.46 -23.07
N LEU A 317 -19.80 -15.41 -23.96
CA LEU A 317 -18.67 -15.27 -24.87
C LEU A 317 -19.07 -14.42 -26.08
N ASP A 318 -18.10 -13.67 -26.61
CA ASP A 318 -18.22 -12.99 -27.89
C ASP A 318 -17.90 -13.95 -29.07
N GLU A 319 -17.91 -13.42 -30.29
CA GLU A 319 -17.60 -14.18 -31.50
C GLU A 319 -16.17 -14.74 -31.51
N ASN A 320 -15.25 -14.10 -30.77
CA ASN A 320 -13.87 -14.53 -30.64
C ASN A 320 -13.63 -15.49 -29.47
N GLY A 321 -14.69 -15.86 -28.76
CA GLY A 321 -14.58 -16.74 -27.59
C GLY A 321 -14.09 -16.05 -26.31
N ILE A 322 -14.09 -14.73 -26.25
CA ILE A 322 -13.72 -13.95 -25.08
C ILE A 322 -14.97 -13.49 -24.35
N ILE A 323 -14.95 -13.49 -23.02
CA ILE A 323 -16.07 -13.04 -22.22
C ILE A 323 -16.38 -11.55 -22.46
N ARG A 324 -17.68 -11.21 -22.53
CA ARG A 324 -18.13 -9.84 -22.79
C ARG A 324 -17.92 -8.96 -21.56
N VAL A 325 -17.57 -7.70 -21.79
CA VAL A 325 -17.47 -6.68 -20.73
C VAL A 325 -18.83 -6.51 -20.04
N GLY A 326 -18.83 -6.51 -18.71
CA GLY A 326 -20.01 -6.40 -17.87
C GLY A 326 -20.76 -7.72 -17.63
N ALA A 327 -20.28 -8.86 -18.16
CA ALA A 327 -20.86 -10.15 -17.87
C ALA A 327 -20.53 -10.61 -16.45
N PHE A 328 -21.55 -11.14 -15.75
CA PHE A 328 -21.34 -11.73 -14.43
C PHE A 328 -20.76 -13.14 -14.59
N VAL A 329 -19.67 -13.42 -13.87
CA VAL A 329 -18.93 -14.68 -13.93
C VAL A 329 -19.21 -15.51 -12.69
N GLU A 330 -19.53 -16.78 -12.90
CA GLU A 330 -19.69 -17.78 -11.85
C GLU A 330 -18.65 -18.92 -12.02
N PRO A 331 -18.37 -19.70 -10.94
CA PRO A 331 -17.50 -20.86 -11.03
C PRO A 331 -17.94 -21.83 -12.11
N GLY A 332 -17.02 -22.20 -13.00
CA GLY A 332 -17.29 -23.11 -14.14
C GLY A 332 -17.60 -22.40 -15.45
N ASP A 333 -17.89 -21.10 -15.46
CA ASP A 333 -18.04 -20.33 -16.69
C ASP A 333 -16.72 -20.27 -17.47
N ILE A 334 -16.81 -20.15 -18.78
CA ILE A 334 -15.65 -20.00 -19.65
C ILE A 334 -15.32 -18.53 -19.79
N LEU A 335 -14.08 -18.17 -19.45
CA LEU A 335 -13.55 -16.81 -19.61
C LEU A 335 -13.01 -16.58 -21.00
N ILE A 336 -12.24 -17.56 -21.51
CA ILE A 336 -11.66 -17.53 -22.85
C ILE A 336 -11.81 -18.93 -23.43
N GLY A 337 -12.57 -19.04 -24.53
CA GLY A 337 -12.77 -20.29 -25.25
C GLY A 337 -11.60 -20.60 -26.17
N LYS A 338 -10.97 -21.76 -25.99
CA LYS A 338 -9.88 -22.25 -26.84
C LYS A 338 -10.04 -23.72 -27.11
N ILE A 339 -9.79 -24.10 -28.36
CA ILE A 339 -9.73 -25.48 -28.77
C ILE A 339 -8.33 -25.83 -29.30
N THR A 340 -7.91 -27.07 -29.01
CA THR A 340 -6.62 -27.61 -29.47
C THR A 340 -6.89 -28.83 -30.34
N PRO A 341 -6.24 -28.97 -31.53
CA PRO A 341 -6.40 -30.13 -32.39
C PRO A 341 -5.98 -31.43 -31.67
N LYS A 342 -6.82 -32.47 -31.72
CA LYS A 342 -6.45 -33.82 -31.34
C LYS A 342 -5.63 -34.50 -32.44
N GLY A 343 -4.67 -35.37 -32.02
CA GLY A 343 -3.98 -36.23 -32.99
C GLY A 343 -4.92 -37.28 -33.58
N GLU A 344 -4.59 -37.70 -34.79
CA GLU A 344 -5.24 -38.85 -35.40
C GLU A 344 -4.97 -40.09 -34.52
N SER A 345 -6.00 -40.56 -33.83
CA SER A 345 -6.09 -41.88 -33.21
C SER A 345 -7.38 -42.51 -33.68
N ASP A 346 -7.38 -43.83 -33.86
CA ASP A 346 -8.63 -44.55 -34.16
C ASP A 346 -9.67 -44.19 -33.11
N PRO A 347 -10.82 -43.62 -33.50
CA PRO A 347 -11.83 -43.19 -32.53
C PRO A 347 -12.41 -44.36 -31.80
N SER A 348 -12.47 -44.26 -30.45
CA SER A 348 -13.14 -45.26 -29.63
C SER A 348 -14.63 -45.33 -29.96
N PRO A 349 -15.33 -46.44 -29.63
CA PRO A 349 -16.78 -46.54 -29.84
C PRO A 349 -17.57 -45.38 -29.21
N GLU A 350 -17.10 -44.87 -28.09
CA GLU A 350 -17.68 -43.70 -27.38
C GLU A 350 -17.45 -42.39 -28.17
N GLU A 351 -16.26 -42.20 -28.75
CA GLU A 351 -15.98 -41.06 -29.61
C GLU A 351 -16.77 -41.10 -30.90
N LYS A 352 -17.00 -42.28 -31.49
CA LYS A 352 -17.89 -42.41 -32.66
C LYS A 352 -19.32 -42.00 -32.32
N LEU A 353 -19.81 -42.38 -31.14
CA LEU A 353 -21.13 -41.97 -30.66
C LEU A 353 -21.22 -40.47 -30.45
N LEU A 354 -20.18 -39.85 -29.83
CA LEU A 354 -20.11 -38.42 -29.62
C LEU A 354 -20.06 -37.63 -30.91
N ARG A 355 -19.31 -38.11 -31.92
CA ARG A 355 -19.33 -37.54 -33.26
C ARG A 355 -20.70 -37.58 -33.94
N ALA A 356 -21.42 -38.68 -33.75
CA ALA A 356 -22.76 -38.82 -34.32
C ALA A 356 -23.79 -37.91 -33.66
N ILE A 357 -23.63 -37.57 -32.36
CA ILE A 357 -24.57 -36.77 -31.62
C ILE A 357 -24.20 -35.24 -31.73
N PHE A 358 -22.93 -34.91 -31.62
CA PHE A 358 -22.45 -33.53 -31.48
C PHE A 358 -21.65 -33.01 -32.74
N GLY A 359 -21.61 -33.80 -33.80
CA GLY A 359 -20.94 -33.48 -35.08
C GLY A 359 -19.43 -33.81 -35.11
N ASP A 360 -18.81 -33.65 -36.29
CA ASP A 360 -17.42 -34.07 -36.55
C ASP A 360 -16.38 -33.27 -35.71
N LYS A 361 -16.68 -32.05 -35.35
CA LYS A 361 -15.80 -31.21 -34.49
C LYS A 361 -15.55 -31.82 -33.09
N ALA A 362 -16.54 -32.49 -32.54
CA ALA A 362 -16.41 -33.09 -31.19
C ALA A 362 -15.33 -34.16 -31.06
N GLY A 363 -14.94 -34.78 -32.18
CA GLY A 363 -13.87 -35.78 -32.22
C GLY A 363 -12.50 -35.25 -32.65
N ALA A 364 -12.44 -34.09 -33.32
CA ALA A 364 -11.23 -33.57 -33.93
C ALA A 364 -10.44 -32.61 -33.00
N VAL A 365 -11.11 -32.02 -32.05
CA VAL A 365 -10.51 -31.02 -31.16
C VAL A 365 -10.76 -31.34 -29.68
N LYS A 366 -9.92 -30.77 -28.82
CA LYS A 366 -10.00 -30.87 -27.37
C LYS A 366 -10.23 -29.48 -26.78
N ASP A 367 -11.12 -29.38 -25.79
CA ASP A 367 -11.31 -28.19 -24.99
C ASP A 367 -10.03 -27.84 -24.21
N ALA A 368 -9.49 -26.67 -24.46
CA ALA A 368 -8.35 -26.07 -23.76
C ALA A 368 -8.70 -24.68 -23.23
N SER A 369 -9.98 -24.40 -23.01
CA SER A 369 -10.51 -23.12 -22.58
C SER A 369 -10.08 -22.79 -21.14
N LEU A 370 -9.95 -21.49 -20.88
CA LEU A 370 -9.73 -20.97 -19.54
C LEU A 370 -11.08 -20.81 -18.84
N LYS A 371 -11.26 -21.54 -17.74
CA LYS A 371 -12.50 -21.56 -16.96
C LYS A 371 -12.34 -20.83 -15.64
N ALA A 372 -13.43 -20.24 -15.15
CA ALA A 372 -13.50 -19.65 -13.84
C ALA A 372 -13.25 -20.70 -12.74
N THR A 373 -12.30 -20.40 -11.87
CA THR A 373 -11.98 -21.26 -10.72
C THR A 373 -13.08 -21.19 -9.65
N PRO A 374 -13.21 -22.18 -8.75
CA PRO A 374 -14.28 -22.20 -7.73
C PRO A 374 -14.44 -20.94 -6.88
N PRO A 375 -13.37 -20.22 -6.49
CA PRO A 375 -13.53 -18.99 -5.70
C PRO A 375 -13.91 -17.75 -6.54
N LEU A 376 -13.84 -17.83 -7.88
CA LEU A 376 -14.06 -16.68 -8.75
C LEU A 376 -15.55 -16.38 -8.90
N ARG A 377 -15.96 -15.21 -8.41
CA ARG A 377 -17.25 -14.57 -8.69
C ARG A 377 -17.02 -13.09 -8.91
N GLY A 378 -17.46 -12.54 -10.04
CA GLY A 378 -17.20 -11.15 -10.35
C GLY A 378 -17.83 -10.71 -11.67
N CYS A 379 -17.40 -9.57 -12.16
CA CYS A 379 -17.77 -9.05 -13.47
C CYS A 379 -16.55 -9.04 -14.39
N GLY A 380 -16.73 -9.44 -15.63
CA GLY A 380 -15.71 -9.38 -16.67
C GLY A 380 -15.62 -8.02 -17.33
#